data_6c9dad46ddda1471f144245f50e6e922
#
_entry.id   6c9dad46ddda1471f144245f50e6e922
#
_cell.length_a   1.000
_cell.length_b   1.000
_cell.length_c   1.000
_cell.angle_alpha   90.00
_cell.angle_beta   90.00
_cell.angle_gamma   90.00
#
_symmetry.space_group_name_H-M   'P 1'
#
loop_
_entity.id
_entity.type
_entity.pdbx_description
1 polymer ?
#
loop_
_entity_poly.entity_id
_entity_poly.type
_entity_poly.pdbx_seq_one_letter_code
_entity_poly.pdbx_strand_id
1 'polypeptide(L)'
;MGFAEGLSAAVTARADWARDLLCQLIAFRSTTGAEGAVQEYLAGFLSSLGFPARPAPVDESIVEDPDYTAVPGHKGYRGRPNVIMDVAGAGGGRSVILNSHTDVVPGPDGMFEAKSENGIIYGRGACDAKGQVVTILLALAALRDLGVRLRGNVEAQFVIEEEAGGNGSLAVLAGGRLADAAVVFEPTGLGVHPANRGAAWFRLSVAGRSVHMGRYREGVSAFDEMIGLVAILKRYEAYLRDASKGYPGYPDDPSPVVVNVGRVRAGDWPSTLPGEAVAEGGIAFLPNRNARRIEEEVRARIAAEATPWAREHARFELAGLRNEAFETPAGHPAVLSFHRAAESVLGPQELKGWVASCDGRLFFHRGGMPTIVFGPGDLGLAHSLDERIEMEDILSAAAVLATFLVDWCDVEGKE
;
A
#
# COMPACT_ATOMS: atom_id res chain seq x y z
N MET A 1 36.47 -8.85 9.04
CA MET A 1 35.17 -8.16 8.84
C MET A 1 34.14 -9.27 8.70
N GLY A 2 33.13 -9.29 9.56
CA GLY A 2 32.07 -10.29 9.47
C GLY A 2 31.27 -10.11 8.18
N PHE A 3 30.54 -11.15 7.72
CA PHE A 3 29.77 -11.07 6.47
C PHE A 3 28.73 -9.95 6.50
N ALA A 4 28.03 -9.75 7.62
CA ALA A 4 27.06 -8.66 7.81
C ALA A 4 27.72 -7.25 7.73
N GLU A 5 28.93 -7.08 8.30
CA GLU A 5 29.69 -5.84 8.17
C GLU A 5 30.11 -5.57 6.72
N GLY A 6 30.46 -6.64 5.98
CA GLY A 6 30.77 -6.56 4.56
C GLY A 6 29.56 -6.12 3.72
N LEU A 7 28.36 -6.61 4.02
CA LEU A 7 27.11 -6.19 3.37
C LEU A 7 26.82 -4.71 3.62
N SER A 8 26.85 -4.26 4.88
CA SER A 8 26.63 -2.85 5.23
C SER A 8 27.66 -1.93 4.56
N ALA A 9 28.93 -2.33 4.50
CA ALA A 9 29.95 -1.56 3.81
C ALA A 9 29.72 -1.46 2.29
N ALA A 10 29.28 -2.55 1.63
CA ALA A 10 28.98 -2.57 0.21
C ALA A 10 27.74 -1.68 -0.12
N VAL A 11 26.72 -1.70 0.74
CA VAL A 11 25.56 -0.82 0.63
C VAL A 11 25.99 0.65 0.76
N THR A 12 26.76 0.98 1.81
CA THR A 12 27.24 2.36 2.07
C THR A 12 28.13 2.88 0.94
N ALA A 13 28.96 2.02 0.33
CA ALA A 13 29.81 2.41 -0.79
C ALA A 13 29.01 2.90 -2.02
N ARG A 14 27.73 2.60 -2.10
CA ARG A 14 26.83 3.04 -3.19
C ARG A 14 25.87 4.18 -2.79
N ALA A 15 26.11 4.85 -1.66
CA ALA A 15 25.22 5.90 -1.17
C ALA A 15 24.99 7.03 -2.19
N ASP A 16 26.05 7.51 -2.86
CA ASP A 16 25.94 8.54 -3.90
C ASP A 16 25.13 8.06 -5.11
N TRP A 17 25.36 6.83 -5.55
CA TRP A 17 24.59 6.21 -6.64
C TRP A 17 23.10 6.12 -6.28
N ALA A 18 22.78 5.69 -5.06
CA ALA A 18 21.39 5.57 -4.59
C ALA A 18 20.70 6.95 -4.52
N ARG A 19 21.40 7.96 -3.98
CA ARG A 19 20.92 9.35 -3.93
C ARG A 19 20.61 9.87 -5.35
N ASP A 20 21.56 9.71 -6.27
CA ASP A 20 21.43 10.24 -7.63
C ASP A 20 20.29 9.55 -8.39
N LEU A 21 20.13 8.24 -8.21
CA LEU A 21 19.00 7.48 -8.77
C LEU A 21 17.66 7.96 -8.20
N LEU A 22 17.57 8.15 -6.89
CA LEU A 22 16.33 8.65 -6.27
C LEU A 22 15.96 10.04 -6.79
N CYS A 23 16.93 10.96 -6.87
CA CYS A 23 16.70 12.28 -7.44
C CYS A 23 16.21 12.20 -8.90
N GLN A 24 16.75 11.30 -9.71
CA GLN A 24 16.28 11.08 -11.08
C GLN A 24 14.86 10.51 -11.13
N LEU A 25 14.52 9.56 -10.25
CA LEU A 25 13.17 8.99 -10.20
C LEU A 25 12.13 10.03 -9.75
N ILE A 26 12.46 10.89 -8.78
CA ILE A 26 11.58 11.98 -8.31
C ILE A 26 11.21 12.93 -9.46
N ALA A 27 12.13 13.19 -10.39
CA ALA A 27 11.89 14.09 -11.53
C ALA A 27 10.75 13.62 -12.47
N PHE A 28 10.38 12.34 -12.44
CA PHE A 28 9.22 11.84 -13.17
C PHE A 28 7.93 12.13 -12.41
N ARG A 29 7.03 12.90 -13.03
CA ARG A 29 5.68 13.13 -12.52
C ARG A 29 4.79 11.92 -12.83
N SER A 30 5.07 10.81 -12.18
CA SER A 30 4.41 9.53 -12.40
C SER A 30 3.12 9.40 -11.57
N THR A 31 2.22 10.39 -11.66
CA THR A 31 0.90 10.25 -11.04
C THR A 31 0.12 9.13 -11.73
N THR A 32 -0.82 8.51 -11.02
CA THR A 32 -1.67 7.44 -11.55
C THR A 32 -2.18 7.78 -12.95
N GLY A 33 -1.90 6.93 -13.93
CA GLY A 33 -2.20 7.15 -15.35
C GLY A 33 -1.09 7.81 -16.17
N ALA A 34 0.03 8.21 -15.56
CA ALA A 34 1.17 8.86 -16.19
C ALA A 34 2.53 8.19 -15.91
N GLU A 35 2.52 6.93 -15.50
CA GLU A 35 3.71 6.18 -15.05
C GLU A 35 4.62 5.71 -16.20
N GLY A 36 4.14 5.73 -17.43
CA GLY A 36 4.86 5.17 -18.59
C GLY A 36 6.30 5.63 -18.71
N ALA A 37 6.57 6.93 -18.54
CA ALA A 37 7.92 7.49 -18.67
C ALA A 37 8.90 6.98 -17.59
N VAL A 38 8.47 6.88 -16.32
CA VAL A 38 9.33 6.36 -15.25
C VAL A 38 9.58 4.87 -15.43
N GLN A 39 8.60 4.11 -15.89
CA GLN A 39 8.75 2.68 -16.17
C GLN A 39 9.69 2.41 -17.32
N GLU A 40 9.59 3.18 -18.42
CA GLU A 40 10.52 3.09 -19.54
C GLU A 40 11.96 3.43 -19.11
N TYR A 41 12.12 4.53 -18.37
CA TYR A 41 13.41 4.90 -17.79
C TYR A 41 13.99 3.80 -16.93
N LEU A 42 13.21 3.26 -15.99
CA LEU A 42 13.67 2.24 -15.05
C LEU A 42 14.09 0.96 -15.77
N ALA A 43 13.30 0.48 -16.72
CA ALA A 43 13.63 -0.71 -17.52
C ALA A 43 14.94 -0.51 -18.29
N GLY A 44 15.12 0.64 -18.96
CA GLY A 44 16.34 0.99 -19.70
C GLY A 44 17.55 1.13 -18.77
N PHE A 45 17.38 1.81 -17.64
CA PHE A 45 18.44 2.00 -16.64
C PHE A 45 18.92 0.65 -16.07
N LEU A 46 18.02 -0.21 -15.65
CA LEU A 46 18.38 -1.53 -15.11
C LEU A 46 19.06 -2.41 -16.16
N SER A 47 18.58 -2.40 -17.40
CA SER A 47 19.24 -3.12 -18.50
C SER A 47 20.64 -2.61 -18.75
N SER A 48 20.88 -1.29 -18.66
CA SER A 48 22.22 -0.69 -18.84
C SER A 48 23.21 -1.11 -17.76
N LEU A 49 22.71 -1.44 -16.57
CA LEU A 49 23.49 -1.98 -15.45
C LEU A 49 23.68 -3.51 -15.53
N GLY A 50 23.15 -4.16 -16.56
CA GLY A 50 23.21 -5.61 -16.74
C GLY A 50 22.26 -6.39 -15.80
N PHE A 51 21.26 -5.75 -15.25
CA PHE A 51 20.19 -6.45 -14.55
C PHE A 51 19.16 -7.02 -15.54
N PRO A 52 18.62 -8.22 -15.31
CA PRO A 52 17.64 -8.86 -16.20
C PRO A 52 16.25 -8.28 -16.02
N ALA A 53 16.11 -6.97 -16.27
CA ALA A 53 14.86 -6.25 -16.15
C ALA A 53 14.13 -6.15 -17.51
N ARG A 54 12.80 -6.23 -17.48
CA ARG A 54 11.97 -6.11 -18.68
C ARG A 54 10.63 -5.44 -18.36
N PRO A 55 10.05 -4.72 -19.31
CA PRO A 55 8.66 -4.30 -19.23
C PRO A 55 7.72 -5.52 -19.17
N ALA A 56 6.70 -5.44 -18.31
CA ALA A 56 5.62 -6.41 -18.20
C ALA A 56 4.30 -5.67 -18.45
N PRO A 57 3.78 -5.69 -19.69
CA PRO A 57 2.53 -5.01 -20.03
C PRO A 57 1.38 -5.50 -19.17
N VAL A 58 0.51 -4.57 -18.78
CA VAL A 58 -0.75 -4.89 -18.10
C VAL A 58 -1.80 -5.15 -19.19
N ASP A 59 -2.45 -6.31 -19.13
CA ASP A 59 -3.53 -6.65 -20.05
C ASP A 59 -4.78 -5.84 -19.72
N GLU A 60 -5.42 -5.27 -20.74
CA GLU A 60 -6.64 -4.47 -20.54
C GLU A 60 -7.81 -5.29 -19.95
N SER A 61 -7.81 -6.62 -20.09
CA SER A 61 -8.83 -7.49 -19.50
C SER A 61 -8.78 -7.53 -17.96
N ILE A 62 -7.72 -7.00 -17.34
CA ILE A 62 -7.60 -6.90 -15.88
C ILE A 62 -8.78 -6.15 -15.25
N VAL A 63 -9.44 -5.26 -16.00
CA VAL A 63 -10.63 -4.53 -15.54
C VAL A 63 -11.82 -5.43 -15.20
N GLU A 64 -11.82 -6.67 -15.69
CA GLU A 64 -12.85 -7.68 -15.41
C GLU A 64 -12.52 -8.51 -14.15
N ASP A 65 -11.33 -8.36 -13.61
CA ASP A 65 -10.91 -9.10 -12.41
C ASP A 65 -11.70 -8.63 -11.18
N PRO A 66 -12.21 -9.55 -10.34
CA PRO A 66 -13.00 -9.18 -9.15
C PRO A 66 -12.23 -8.34 -8.11
N ASP A 67 -10.90 -8.39 -8.12
CA ASP A 67 -10.03 -7.60 -7.23
C ASP A 67 -9.60 -6.26 -7.86
N TYR A 68 -10.04 -5.98 -9.10
CA TYR A 68 -9.73 -4.74 -9.79
C TYR A 68 -10.38 -3.54 -9.10
N THR A 69 -9.58 -2.50 -8.87
CA THR A 69 -10.09 -1.22 -8.38
C THR A 69 -10.28 -0.25 -9.55
N ALA A 70 -11.53 0.19 -9.78
CA ALA A 70 -11.85 1.13 -10.83
C ALA A 70 -11.21 2.51 -10.55
N VAL A 71 -10.29 2.93 -11.41
CA VAL A 71 -9.57 4.20 -11.30
C VAL A 71 -10.36 5.30 -12.02
N PRO A 72 -10.77 6.38 -11.33
CA PRO A 72 -11.47 7.48 -11.98
C PRO A 72 -10.64 8.11 -13.10
N GLY A 73 -11.22 8.19 -14.29
CA GLY A 73 -10.53 8.77 -15.45
C GLY A 73 -9.46 7.87 -16.09
N HIS A 74 -9.51 6.57 -15.79
CA HIS A 74 -8.64 5.56 -16.42
C HIS A 74 -8.62 5.68 -17.94
N LYS A 75 -7.40 5.62 -18.53
CA LYS A 75 -7.15 5.78 -19.97
C LYS A 75 -6.57 4.54 -20.64
N GLY A 76 -6.68 3.39 -20.00
CA GLY A 76 -6.06 2.15 -20.42
C GLY A 76 -4.61 2.00 -19.96
N TYR A 77 -4.04 0.83 -20.24
CA TYR A 77 -2.68 0.44 -19.80
C TYR A 77 -1.62 0.57 -20.89
N ARG A 78 -2.02 0.95 -22.09
CA ARG A 78 -1.08 1.07 -23.22
C ARG A 78 0.04 2.06 -22.91
N GLY A 79 1.29 1.59 -22.99
CA GLY A 79 2.48 2.41 -22.70
C GLY A 79 2.77 2.63 -21.22
N ARG A 80 2.09 1.90 -20.33
CA ARG A 80 2.26 1.92 -18.87
C ARG A 80 2.49 0.51 -18.33
N PRO A 81 3.60 -0.16 -18.70
CA PRO A 81 3.90 -1.50 -18.19
C PRO A 81 4.36 -1.44 -16.73
N ASN A 82 4.26 -2.55 -16.01
CA ASN A 82 5.13 -2.79 -14.86
C ASN A 82 6.57 -3.06 -15.33
N VAL A 83 7.55 -2.94 -14.45
CA VAL A 83 8.91 -3.41 -14.70
C VAL A 83 9.20 -4.58 -13.76
N ILE A 84 9.64 -5.70 -14.34
CA ILE A 84 9.98 -6.91 -13.60
C ILE A 84 11.47 -7.19 -13.81
N MET A 85 12.16 -7.51 -12.71
CA MET A 85 13.55 -7.90 -12.71
C MET A 85 13.69 -9.29 -12.09
N ASP A 86 14.06 -10.27 -12.90
CA ASP A 86 14.20 -11.68 -12.51
C ASP A 86 15.67 -11.98 -12.19
N VAL A 87 16.05 -12.11 -10.92
CA VAL A 87 17.39 -12.53 -10.48
C VAL A 87 17.36 -14.03 -10.22
N ALA A 88 17.89 -14.79 -11.19
CA ALA A 88 17.92 -16.25 -11.10
C ALA A 88 18.87 -16.72 -10.03
N GLY A 89 18.42 -17.62 -9.15
CA GLY A 89 19.25 -18.32 -8.17
C GLY A 89 19.95 -19.53 -8.76
N ALA A 90 20.92 -20.07 -8.03
CA ALA A 90 21.65 -21.29 -8.39
C ALA A 90 20.83 -22.59 -8.22
N GLY A 91 19.67 -22.48 -7.59
CA GLY A 91 18.73 -23.58 -7.32
C GLY A 91 18.85 -24.14 -5.90
N GLY A 92 17.72 -24.65 -5.39
CA GLY A 92 17.61 -25.29 -4.07
C GLY A 92 17.41 -24.33 -2.88
N GLY A 93 17.34 -23.01 -3.11
CA GLY A 93 16.95 -22.02 -2.10
C GLY A 93 15.48 -21.61 -2.24
N ARG A 94 14.94 -20.91 -1.24
CA ARG A 94 13.60 -20.34 -1.26
C ARG A 94 13.56 -19.08 -2.12
N SER A 95 12.46 -18.90 -2.83
CA SER A 95 12.22 -17.72 -3.67
C SER A 95 11.56 -16.59 -2.90
N VAL A 96 11.68 -15.36 -3.42
CA VAL A 96 11.00 -14.18 -2.86
C VAL A 96 10.63 -13.17 -3.95
N ILE A 97 9.46 -12.56 -3.79
CA ILE A 97 9.05 -11.37 -4.53
C ILE A 97 9.33 -10.14 -3.67
N LEU A 98 9.96 -9.14 -4.27
CA LEU A 98 10.17 -7.80 -3.72
C LEU A 98 9.32 -6.83 -4.55
N ASN A 99 8.34 -6.21 -3.93
CA ASN A 99 7.39 -5.35 -4.64
C ASN A 99 7.47 -3.91 -4.12
N SER A 100 7.44 -2.94 -5.01
CA SER A 100 7.24 -1.53 -4.71
C SER A 100 6.66 -0.82 -5.92
N HIS A 101 6.08 0.37 -5.71
CA HIS A 101 5.43 1.12 -6.77
C HIS A 101 6.23 2.34 -7.22
N THR A 102 5.90 2.83 -8.42
CA THR A 102 6.53 3.99 -9.04
C THR A 102 5.57 5.14 -9.24
N ASP A 103 4.27 4.89 -9.11
CA ASP A 103 3.27 5.94 -9.11
C ASP A 103 3.31 6.75 -7.82
N VAL A 104 2.78 7.95 -7.89
CA VAL A 104 2.75 8.90 -6.77
C VAL A 104 1.46 9.70 -6.81
N VAL A 105 1.00 10.17 -5.65
CA VAL A 105 -0.13 11.11 -5.59
C VAL A 105 0.24 12.47 -6.22
N PRO A 106 -0.76 13.25 -6.68
CA PRO A 106 -0.53 14.59 -7.22
C PRO A 106 0.18 15.53 -6.22
N GLY A 107 0.90 16.48 -6.74
CA GLY A 107 1.57 17.53 -5.96
C GLY A 107 1.95 18.75 -6.82
N PRO A 108 2.31 19.87 -6.20
CA PRO A 108 2.87 21.04 -6.89
C PRO A 108 4.11 20.70 -7.71
N ASP A 109 4.39 21.47 -8.76
CA ASP A 109 5.49 21.24 -9.69
C ASP A 109 6.85 21.13 -9.02
N GLY A 110 7.13 22.01 -8.06
CA GLY A 110 8.39 22.02 -7.32
C GLY A 110 8.68 20.77 -6.49
N MET A 111 7.68 19.93 -6.22
CA MET A 111 7.91 18.64 -5.55
C MET A 111 8.53 17.58 -6.47
N PHE A 112 8.55 17.81 -7.77
CA PHE A 112 9.21 16.94 -8.74
C PHE A 112 10.62 17.41 -9.10
N GLU A 113 11.12 18.42 -8.38
CA GLU A 113 12.50 18.90 -8.41
C GLU A 113 13.19 18.45 -7.13
N ALA A 114 13.86 17.30 -7.16
CA ALA A 114 14.49 16.73 -5.99
C ALA A 114 15.53 17.68 -5.38
N LYS A 115 15.52 17.81 -4.07
CA LYS A 115 16.56 18.54 -3.31
C LYS A 115 17.25 17.56 -2.37
N SER A 116 18.56 17.56 -2.37
CA SER A 116 19.38 16.75 -1.46
C SER A 116 20.19 17.67 -0.55
N GLU A 117 19.88 17.69 0.73
CA GLU A 117 20.53 18.53 1.73
C GLU A 117 20.75 17.75 3.02
N ASN A 118 21.97 17.76 3.55
CA ASN A 118 22.32 17.14 4.84
C ASN A 118 21.90 15.67 4.98
N GLY A 119 21.98 14.88 3.88
CA GLY A 119 21.59 13.48 3.89
C GLY A 119 20.09 13.24 3.75
N ILE A 120 19.27 14.28 3.57
CA ILE A 120 17.83 14.21 3.36
C ILE A 120 17.52 14.51 1.89
N ILE A 121 16.63 13.72 1.30
CA ILE A 121 16.12 13.94 -0.06
C ILE A 121 14.65 14.35 0.03
N TYR A 122 14.35 15.51 -0.52
CA TYR A 122 13.02 16.11 -0.58
C TYR A 122 12.44 15.93 -1.98
N GLY A 123 11.16 15.58 -2.05
CA GLY A 123 10.42 15.48 -3.30
C GLY A 123 9.27 14.48 -3.25
N ARG A 124 8.32 14.60 -4.16
CA ARG A 124 7.19 13.67 -4.29
C ARG A 124 7.67 12.28 -4.72
N GLY A 125 7.30 11.25 -3.95
CA GLY A 125 7.78 9.90 -4.14
C GLY A 125 9.11 9.61 -3.43
N ALA A 126 9.74 10.59 -2.77
CA ALA A 126 10.95 10.33 -1.99
C ALA A 126 10.69 9.28 -0.90
N CYS A 127 9.58 9.46 -0.18
CA CYS A 127 9.13 8.57 0.88
C CYS A 127 8.20 7.47 0.35
N ASP A 128 7.33 7.78 -0.64
CA ASP A 128 6.22 6.92 -1.07
C ASP A 128 6.09 6.90 -2.61
N ALA A 129 6.68 5.88 -3.35
CA ALA A 129 7.60 4.85 -2.82
C ALA A 129 8.86 4.69 -3.70
N LYS A 130 9.37 5.79 -4.33
CA LYS A 130 10.59 5.72 -5.17
C LYS A 130 11.85 5.45 -4.34
N GLY A 131 11.87 5.88 -3.05
CA GLY A 131 12.92 5.52 -2.10
C GLY A 131 13.00 4.01 -1.87
N GLN A 132 11.86 3.34 -1.82
CA GLN A 132 11.74 1.90 -1.70
C GLN A 132 12.25 1.17 -2.95
N VAL A 133 11.95 1.70 -4.15
CA VAL A 133 12.53 1.19 -5.41
C VAL A 133 14.05 1.22 -5.34
N VAL A 134 14.62 2.36 -4.91
CA VAL A 134 16.07 2.51 -4.74
C VAL A 134 16.62 1.54 -3.69
N THR A 135 15.93 1.34 -2.58
CA THR A 135 16.31 0.39 -1.52
C THR A 135 16.47 -1.04 -2.07
N ILE A 136 15.49 -1.51 -2.84
CA ILE A 136 15.55 -2.85 -3.46
C ILE A 136 16.74 -2.95 -4.40
N LEU A 137 16.93 -1.95 -5.26
CA LEU A 137 18.03 -1.95 -6.23
C LEU A 137 19.39 -1.86 -5.56
N LEU A 138 19.52 -1.09 -4.50
CA LEU A 138 20.74 -0.94 -3.73
C LEU A 138 21.16 -2.24 -3.06
N ALA A 139 20.21 -2.96 -2.44
CA ALA A 139 20.48 -4.26 -1.83
C ALA A 139 20.99 -5.29 -2.86
N LEU A 140 20.32 -5.40 -4.01
CA LEU A 140 20.69 -6.33 -5.07
C LEU A 140 22.05 -5.96 -5.72
N ALA A 141 22.31 -4.65 -5.88
CA ALA A 141 23.59 -4.18 -6.39
C ALA A 141 24.75 -4.47 -5.42
N ALA A 142 24.55 -4.29 -4.11
CA ALA A 142 25.54 -4.61 -3.09
C ALA A 142 25.87 -6.11 -3.04
N LEU A 143 24.85 -6.98 -3.13
CA LEU A 143 25.08 -8.44 -3.21
C LEU A 143 25.88 -8.82 -4.46
N ARG A 144 25.58 -8.21 -5.60
CA ARG A 144 26.33 -8.43 -6.84
C ARG A 144 27.80 -7.99 -6.73
N ASP A 145 28.07 -6.84 -6.11
CA ASP A 145 29.44 -6.34 -5.93
C ASP A 145 30.29 -7.26 -5.05
N LEU A 146 29.65 -7.89 -4.07
CA LEU A 146 30.29 -8.90 -3.21
C LEU A 146 30.40 -10.28 -3.88
N GLY A 147 29.92 -10.44 -5.12
CA GLY A 147 29.93 -11.73 -5.81
C GLY A 147 29.02 -12.78 -5.17
N VAL A 148 28.03 -12.35 -4.35
CA VAL A 148 27.09 -13.26 -3.69
C VAL A 148 26.15 -13.86 -4.72
N ARG A 149 26.11 -15.21 -4.78
CA ARG A 149 25.17 -15.96 -5.59
C ARG A 149 24.11 -16.60 -4.69
N LEU A 150 22.89 -16.12 -4.79
CA LEU A 150 21.74 -16.68 -4.07
C LEU A 150 21.38 -18.04 -4.69
N ARG A 151 20.86 -18.96 -3.88
CA ARG A 151 20.30 -20.23 -4.34
C ARG A 151 18.84 -20.11 -4.76
N GLY A 152 18.06 -19.33 -4.03
CA GLY A 152 16.68 -19.02 -4.37
C GLY A 152 16.56 -17.90 -5.39
N ASN A 153 15.45 -17.89 -6.16
CA ASN A 153 15.14 -16.83 -7.11
C ASN A 153 14.64 -15.58 -6.38
N VAL A 154 15.05 -14.41 -6.86
CA VAL A 154 14.51 -13.13 -6.41
C VAL A 154 13.85 -12.45 -7.61
N GLU A 155 12.58 -12.09 -7.47
CA GLU A 155 11.86 -11.28 -8.43
C GLU A 155 11.57 -9.90 -7.83
N ALA A 156 12.12 -8.83 -8.44
CA ALA A 156 11.75 -7.47 -8.06
C ALA A 156 10.70 -6.93 -9.03
N GLN A 157 9.63 -6.38 -8.48
CA GLN A 157 8.48 -5.85 -9.19
C GLN A 157 8.34 -4.36 -8.89
N PHE A 158 8.43 -3.54 -9.93
CA PHE A 158 8.20 -2.10 -9.85
C PHE A 158 6.91 -1.80 -10.58
N VAL A 159 5.84 -1.61 -9.81
CA VAL A 159 4.48 -1.61 -10.32
C VAL A 159 3.92 -0.18 -10.50
N ILE A 160 2.79 -0.12 -11.20
CA ILE A 160 1.96 1.08 -11.40
C ILE A 160 0.68 0.97 -10.59
N GLU A 161 -0.02 2.09 -10.37
CA GLU A 161 -1.38 2.16 -9.77
C GLU A 161 -1.52 1.55 -8.37
N GLU A 162 -0.47 1.54 -7.55
CA GLU A 162 -0.62 1.19 -6.14
C GLU A 162 -1.55 2.19 -5.44
N GLU A 163 -1.29 3.49 -5.60
CA GLU A 163 -2.01 4.63 -5.01
C GLU A 163 -3.50 4.67 -5.40
N ALA A 164 -3.85 3.96 -6.45
CA ALA A 164 -5.22 3.86 -6.96
C ALA A 164 -5.88 2.50 -6.72
N GLY A 165 -5.21 1.59 -5.98
CA GLY A 165 -5.80 0.32 -5.56
C GLY A 165 -5.10 -0.94 -6.06
N GLY A 166 -3.83 -0.85 -6.50
CA GLY A 166 -2.96 -2.02 -6.67
C GLY A 166 -3.15 -2.80 -7.96
N ASN A 167 -3.68 -2.18 -9.02
CA ASN A 167 -3.95 -2.89 -10.28
C ASN A 167 -2.67 -3.39 -10.97
N GLY A 168 -1.52 -2.71 -10.78
CA GLY A 168 -0.23 -3.17 -11.27
C GLY A 168 0.20 -4.49 -10.64
N SER A 169 0.15 -4.60 -9.33
CA SER A 169 0.43 -5.85 -8.59
C SER A 169 -0.58 -6.93 -8.90
N LEU A 170 -1.87 -6.58 -9.03
CA LEU A 170 -2.91 -7.51 -9.46
C LEU A 170 -2.58 -8.14 -10.82
N ALA A 171 -2.14 -7.33 -11.79
CA ALA A 171 -1.77 -7.82 -13.12
C ALA A 171 -0.57 -8.78 -13.10
N VAL A 172 0.42 -8.53 -12.25
CA VAL A 172 1.57 -9.43 -12.08
C VAL A 172 1.13 -10.77 -11.52
N LEU A 173 0.27 -10.78 -10.50
CA LEU A 173 -0.27 -12.00 -9.90
C LEU A 173 -1.21 -12.76 -10.85
N ALA A 174 -2.04 -12.06 -11.62
CA ALA A 174 -2.87 -12.67 -12.67
C ALA A 174 -2.01 -13.36 -13.75
N GLY A 175 -0.81 -12.87 -14.00
CA GLY A 175 0.21 -13.52 -14.84
C GLY A 175 0.86 -14.77 -14.23
N GLY A 176 0.43 -15.23 -13.04
CA GLY A 176 0.90 -16.46 -12.38
C GLY A 176 2.25 -16.35 -11.69
N ARG A 177 2.73 -15.14 -11.36
CA ARG A 177 4.01 -14.93 -10.67
C ARG A 177 3.84 -15.12 -9.17
N LEU A 178 4.45 -16.19 -8.66
CA LEU A 178 4.39 -16.60 -7.25
C LEU A 178 5.80 -16.93 -6.73
N ALA A 179 5.98 -16.82 -5.41
CA ALA A 179 7.21 -17.16 -4.70
C ALA A 179 6.89 -17.78 -3.32
N ASP A 180 7.92 -18.21 -2.60
CA ASP A 180 7.75 -18.76 -1.24
C ASP A 180 7.43 -17.67 -0.19
N ALA A 181 7.71 -16.40 -0.51
CA ALA A 181 7.33 -15.22 0.29
C ALA A 181 7.26 -13.96 -0.58
N ALA A 182 6.58 -12.92 -0.08
CA ALA A 182 6.59 -11.58 -0.65
C ALA A 182 6.99 -10.54 0.40
N VAL A 183 7.78 -9.54 -0.01
CA VAL A 183 8.07 -8.33 0.77
C VAL A 183 7.60 -7.13 -0.04
N VAL A 184 6.65 -6.39 0.51
CA VAL A 184 6.12 -5.16 -0.09
C VAL A 184 6.78 -3.98 0.62
N PHE A 185 7.38 -3.11 -0.18
CA PHE A 185 8.17 -1.99 0.34
C PHE A 185 7.34 -0.73 0.39
N GLU A 186 7.16 -0.22 1.63
CA GLU A 186 6.34 0.92 2.00
C GLU A 186 7.02 1.76 3.11
N PRO A 187 6.62 3.02 3.35
CA PRO A 187 7.25 3.89 4.36
C PRO A 187 6.88 3.47 5.78
N THR A 188 7.51 2.41 6.28
CA THR A 188 7.21 1.83 7.60
C THR A 188 8.10 2.33 8.74
N GLY A 189 9.00 3.30 8.49
CA GLY A 189 9.98 3.73 9.48
C GLY A 189 10.94 2.62 9.89
N LEU A 190 11.32 1.74 8.94
CA LEU A 190 12.14 0.55 9.18
C LEU A 190 11.48 -0.51 10.08
N GLY A 191 10.19 -0.38 10.38
CA GLY A 191 9.42 -1.36 11.12
C GLY A 191 9.10 -2.61 10.29
N VAL A 192 9.15 -3.80 10.91
CA VAL A 192 8.80 -5.07 10.27
C VAL A 192 7.33 -5.38 10.56
N HIS A 193 6.50 -5.36 9.51
CA HIS A 193 5.06 -5.52 9.64
C HIS A 193 4.55 -6.78 8.92
N PRO A 194 4.28 -7.87 9.64
CA PRO A 194 3.67 -9.06 9.04
C PRO A 194 2.15 -8.94 8.83
N ALA A 195 1.56 -7.81 9.19
CA ALA A 195 0.14 -7.54 9.04
C ALA A 195 -0.11 -6.10 8.62
N ASN A 196 -1.20 -5.84 7.89
CA ASN A 196 -1.70 -4.49 7.64
C ASN A 196 -3.22 -4.38 7.79
N ARG A 197 -3.70 -3.14 8.01
CA ARG A 197 -5.12 -2.83 8.04
C ARG A 197 -5.75 -2.97 6.65
N GLY A 198 -7.04 -3.37 6.62
CA GLY A 198 -7.89 -3.18 5.47
C GLY A 198 -8.45 -1.77 5.42
N ALA A 199 -8.83 -1.35 4.21
CA ALA A 199 -9.53 -0.11 3.95
C ALA A 199 -10.58 -0.31 2.86
N ALA A 200 -11.81 0.12 3.11
CA ALA A 200 -12.86 0.05 2.12
C ALA A 200 -13.61 1.38 2.06
N TRP A 201 -13.84 1.86 0.84
CA TRP A 201 -14.69 3.04 0.64
C TRP A 201 -16.16 2.64 0.60
N PHE A 202 -17.00 3.53 1.04
CA PHE A 202 -18.43 3.33 1.04
C PHE A 202 -19.19 4.51 0.45
N ARG A 203 -20.38 4.20 -0.05
CA ARG A 203 -21.43 5.15 -0.39
C ARG A 203 -22.67 4.82 0.42
N LEU A 204 -23.18 5.80 1.12
CA LEU A 204 -24.43 5.74 1.87
C LEU A 204 -25.39 6.79 1.29
N SER A 205 -26.53 6.35 0.79
CA SER A 205 -27.54 7.25 0.24
C SER A 205 -28.88 7.05 0.94
N VAL A 206 -29.69 8.10 0.97
CA VAL A 206 -31.06 8.02 1.43
C VAL A 206 -31.96 8.96 0.62
N ALA A 207 -33.11 8.43 0.17
CA ALA A 207 -34.14 9.25 -0.44
C ALA A 207 -35.05 9.83 0.63
N GLY A 208 -35.45 11.08 0.44
CA GLY A 208 -36.47 11.76 1.21
C GLY A 208 -37.76 11.98 0.40
N ARG A 209 -38.62 12.84 0.89
CA ARG A 209 -39.82 13.34 0.18
C ARG A 209 -39.75 14.86 0.14
N SER A 210 -39.35 15.41 -1.00
CA SER A 210 -39.29 16.86 -1.19
C SER A 210 -40.62 17.51 -1.13
N VAL A 211 -40.70 18.60 -0.39
CA VAL A 211 -41.87 19.54 -0.32
C VAL A 211 -41.33 20.95 -0.10
N HIS A 212 -42.16 21.94 -0.42
CA HIS A 212 -41.87 23.33 -0.05
C HIS A 212 -41.80 23.48 1.48
N MET A 213 -40.83 24.25 2.00
CA MET A 213 -40.60 24.43 3.43
C MET A 213 -41.83 24.82 4.23
N GLY A 214 -42.80 25.56 3.62
CA GLY A 214 -44.11 25.90 4.23
C GLY A 214 -45.01 24.69 4.48
N ARG A 215 -44.69 23.52 3.90
CA ARG A 215 -45.38 22.23 4.08
C ARG A 215 -44.49 21.16 4.69
N TYR A 216 -43.50 21.59 5.48
CA TYR A 216 -42.44 20.75 6.08
C TYR A 216 -42.96 19.41 6.64
N ARG A 217 -44.12 19.44 7.34
CA ARG A 217 -44.67 18.24 7.98
C ARG A 217 -45.21 17.18 7.01
N GLU A 218 -45.34 17.51 5.74
CA GLU A 218 -45.82 16.58 4.71
C GLU A 218 -44.68 15.89 3.95
N GLY A 219 -43.46 16.36 4.16
CA GLY A 219 -42.26 15.81 3.57
C GLY A 219 -41.46 14.95 4.52
N VAL A 220 -40.31 14.41 3.99
CA VAL A 220 -39.27 13.78 4.76
C VAL A 220 -37.94 14.33 4.27
N SER A 221 -37.19 14.95 5.16
CA SER A 221 -35.87 15.51 4.85
C SER A 221 -34.82 14.40 4.75
N ALA A 222 -34.28 14.17 3.57
CA ALA A 222 -33.16 13.23 3.40
C ALA A 222 -31.92 13.64 4.21
N PHE A 223 -31.74 14.95 4.46
CA PHE A 223 -30.64 15.43 5.27
C PHE A 223 -30.78 15.01 6.74
N ASP A 224 -31.97 15.12 7.31
CA ASP A 224 -32.21 14.74 8.70
C ASP A 224 -32.07 13.22 8.88
N GLU A 225 -32.53 12.42 7.89
CA GLU A 225 -32.33 10.98 7.87
C GLU A 225 -30.84 10.64 7.78
N MET A 226 -30.04 11.36 6.94
CA MET A 226 -28.60 11.17 6.81
C MET A 226 -27.86 11.45 8.11
N ILE A 227 -28.24 12.46 8.88
CA ILE A 227 -27.68 12.74 10.21
C ILE A 227 -27.82 11.50 11.11
N GLY A 228 -29.02 10.90 11.13
CA GLY A 228 -29.31 9.68 11.88
C GLY A 228 -28.44 8.48 11.41
N LEU A 229 -28.29 8.32 10.10
CA LEU A 229 -27.47 7.24 9.50
C LEU A 229 -25.98 7.42 9.80
N VAL A 230 -25.45 8.64 9.72
CA VAL A 230 -24.05 8.94 10.11
C VAL A 230 -23.83 8.65 11.60
N ALA A 231 -24.81 8.94 12.46
CA ALA A 231 -24.71 8.59 13.89
C ALA A 231 -24.64 7.06 14.10
N ILE A 232 -25.34 6.26 13.27
CA ILE A 232 -25.22 4.79 13.28
C ILE A 232 -23.81 4.37 12.89
N LEU A 233 -23.22 4.96 11.84
CA LEU A 233 -21.83 4.68 11.44
C LEU A 233 -20.84 5.02 12.56
N LYS A 234 -21.05 6.11 13.30
CA LYS A 234 -20.17 6.46 14.43
C LYS A 234 -20.32 5.50 15.61
N ARG A 235 -21.50 4.97 15.88
CA ARG A 235 -21.66 3.88 16.86
C ARG A 235 -21.03 2.59 16.38
N TYR A 236 -21.07 2.31 15.09
CA TYR A 236 -20.35 1.17 14.50
C TYR A 236 -18.84 1.30 14.65
N GLU A 237 -18.26 2.49 14.46
CA GLU A 237 -16.84 2.76 14.74
C GLU A 237 -16.47 2.41 16.17
N ALA A 238 -17.26 2.84 17.14
CA ALA A 238 -17.04 2.51 18.56
C ALA A 238 -17.09 1.00 18.82
N TYR A 239 -18.05 0.30 18.22
CA TYR A 239 -18.13 -1.16 18.28
C TYR A 239 -16.91 -1.84 17.66
N LEU A 240 -16.46 -1.41 16.47
CA LEU A 240 -15.27 -1.98 15.83
C LEU A 240 -14.02 -1.75 16.68
N ARG A 241 -13.90 -0.59 17.32
CA ARG A 241 -12.79 -0.26 18.21
C ARG A 241 -12.76 -1.21 19.40
N ASP A 242 -13.90 -1.43 20.07
CA ASP A 242 -14.01 -2.37 21.17
C ASP A 242 -13.71 -3.81 20.74
N ALA A 243 -14.22 -4.23 19.58
CA ALA A 243 -14.01 -5.58 19.04
C ALA A 243 -12.57 -5.81 18.56
N SER A 244 -11.80 -4.76 18.35
CA SER A 244 -10.40 -4.80 17.92
C SER A 244 -9.40 -4.50 19.02
N LYS A 245 -9.90 -4.22 20.24
CA LYS A 245 -9.05 -3.88 21.37
C LYS A 245 -8.12 -5.05 21.75
N GLY A 246 -6.82 -4.75 21.85
CA GLY A 246 -5.81 -5.75 22.18
C GLY A 246 -5.54 -6.75 21.05
N TYR A 247 -5.91 -6.41 19.80
CA TYR A 247 -5.57 -7.24 18.65
C TYR A 247 -4.03 -7.31 18.50
N PRO A 248 -3.46 -8.52 18.34
CA PRO A 248 -2.01 -8.69 18.22
C PRO A 248 -1.44 -7.82 17.09
N GLY A 249 -0.27 -7.23 17.31
CA GLY A 249 0.38 -6.33 16.35
C GLY A 249 -0.12 -4.88 16.36
N TYR A 250 -1.23 -4.57 17.08
CA TYR A 250 -1.77 -3.20 17.17
C TYR A 250 -2.02 -2.77 18.63
N PRO A 251 -1.12 -3.08 19.59
CA PRO A 251 -1.38 -2.82 21.01
C PRO A 251 -1.43 -1.33 21.35
N ASP A 252 -0.65 -0.51 20.66
CA ASP A 252 -0.43 0.91 20.96
C ASP A 252 -1.14 1.86 20.00
N ASP A 253 -1.85 1.35 19.00
CA ASP A 253 -2.57 2.21 18.06
C ASP A 253 -3.82 2.80 18.75
N PRO A 254 -3.89 4.14 18.94
CA PRO A 254 -5.04 4.78 19.60
C PRO A 254 -6.29 4.73 18.72
N SER A 255 -6.15 4.50 17.42
CA SER A 255 -7.24 4.42 16.45
C SER A 255 -7.03 3.30 15.43
N PRO A 256 -7.00 2.03 15.89
CA PRO A 256 -6.72 0.90 15.00
C PRO A 256 -7.79 0.72 13.92
N VAL A 257 -8.99 1.26 14.16
CA VAL A 257 -10.11 1.29 13.22
C VAL A 257 -10.67 2.71 13.11
N VAL A 258 -11.12 3.08 11.93
CA VAL A 258 -11.66 4.42 11.65
C VAL A 258 -12.87 4.29 10.73
N VAL A 259 -13.95 5.05 11.03
CA VAL A 259 -15.03 5.31 10.09
C VAL A 259 -15.06 6.80 9.78
N ASN A 260 -14.48 7.16 8.64
CA ASN A 260 -14.44 8.53 8.16
C ASN A 260 -15.58 8.79 7.17
N VAL A 261 -16.33 9.88 7.40
CA VAL A 261 -17.28 10.44 6.41
C VAL A 261 -16.59 11.64 5.78
N GLY A 262 -16.03 11.44 4.59
CA GLY A 262 -15.21 12.45 3.92
C GLY A 262 -16.02 13.45 3.09
N ARG A 263 -17.22 13.07 2.66
CA ARG A 263 -18.07 13.91 1.80
C ARG A 263 -19.54 13.71 2.12
N VAL A 264 -20.29 14.79 2.18
CA VAL A 264 -21.77 14.76 2.30
C VAL A 264 -22.37 15.77 1.33
N ARG A 265 -23.42 15.37 0.63
CA ARG A 265 -24.24 16.23 -0.24
C ARG A 265 -25.71 16.00 0.06
N ALA A 266 -26.51 17.05 0.13
CA ALA A 266 -27.96 16.97 0.37
C ALA A 266 -28.68 18.19 -0.18
N GLY A 267 -29.80 17.97 -0.87
CA GLY A 267 -30.73 19.01 -1.35
C GLY A 267 -30.17 19.90 -2.45
N ASP A 268 -31.07 20.64 -3.09
CA ASP A 268 -30.77 21.47 -4.27
C ASP A 268 -31.18 22.93 -4.08
N TRP A 269 -32.21 23.21 -3.20
CA TRP A 269 -32.78 24.52 -3.05
C TRP A 269 -33.13 24.86 -1.59
N PRO A 270 -32.74 26.06 -1.08
CA PRO A 270 -32.86 26.40 0.35
C PRO A 270 -34.29 26.35 0.95
N SER A 271 -35.33 26.56 0.15
CA SER A 271 -36.73 26.53 0.60
C SER A 271 -37.46 25.23 0.28
N THR A 272 -36.72 24.17 -0.04
CA THR A 272 -37.26 22.83 -0.34
C THR A 272 -36.62 21.81 0.60
N LEU A 273 -37.38 20.87 1.15
CA LEU A 273 -36.86 19.77 1.89
C LEU A 273 -35.98 18.91 0.97
N PRO A 274 -34.73 18.55 1.37
CA PRO A 274 -33.88 17.68 0.60
C PRO A 274 -34.52 16.35 0.21
N GLY A 275 -34.60 16.07 -1.09
CA GLY A 275 -35.19 14.84 -1.62
C GLY A 275 -34.18 13.70 -1.71
N GLU A 276 -32.88 14.00 -1.61
CA GLU A 276 -31.78 13.04 -1.58
C GLU A 276 -30.67 13.54 -0.68
N ALA A 277 -29.98 12.61 -0.02
CA ALA A 277 -28.70 12.86 0.61
C ALA A 277 -27.76 11.68 0.36
N VAL A 278 -26.48 11.99 0.16
CA VAL A 278 -25.41 11.03 -0.08
C VAL A 278 -24.22 11.36 0.82
N ALA A 279 -23.71 10.36 1.52
CA ALA A 279 -22.44 10.41 2.24
C ALA A 279 -21.45 9.39 1.63
N GLU A 280 -20.20 9.79 1.48
CA GLU A 280 -19.12 8.96 0.99
C GLU A 280 -17.95 9.03 1.98
N GLY A 281 -17.26 7.90 2.18
CA GLY A 281 -16.19 7.83 3.15
C GLY A 281 -15.43 6.53 3.09
N GLY A 282 -14.65 6.27 4.14
CA GLY A 282 -13.85 5.06 4.27
C GLY A 282 -13.98 4.41 5.65
N ILE A 283 -13.83 3.11 5.66
CA ILE A 283 -13.76 2.29 6.88
C ILE A 283 -12.42 1.55 6.87
N ALA A 284 -11.59 1.81 7.89
CA ALA A 284 -10.39 1.04 8.15
C ALA A 284 -10.67 -0.03 9.22
N PHE A 285 -10.14 -1.22 9.04
CA PHE A 285 -10.41 -2.38 9.90
C PHE A 285 -9.19 -3.29 10.02
N LEU A 286 -9.10 -4.04 11.12
CA LEU A 286 -8.03 -4.99 11.39
C LEU A 286 -8.31 -6.36 10.75
N PRO A 287 -7.32 -7.28 10.71
CA PRO A 287 -7.48 -8.62 10.11
C PRO A 287 -8.56 -9.51 10.77
N ASN A 288 -9.13 -9.12 11.92
CA ASN A 288 -10.29 -9.79 12.51
C ASN A 288 -11.61 -9.52 11.75
N ARG A 289 -11.58 -8.69 10.71
CA ARG A 289 -12.69 -8.38 9.81
C ARG A 289 -12.22 -8.45 8.36
N ASN A 290 -13.20 -8.57 7.47
CA ASN A 290 -13.02 -8.36 6.03
C ASN A 290 -14.10 -7.41 5.52
N ALA A 291 -13.90 -6.88 4.32
CA ALA A 291 -14.78 -5.87 3.73
C ALA A 291 -16.24 -6.35 3.62
N ARG A 292 -16.47 -7.61 3.24
CA ARG A 292 -17.81 -8.20 3.17
C ARG A 292 -18.52 -8.17 4.53
N ARG A 293 -17.82 -8.59 5.59
CA ARG A 293 -18.38 -8.58 6.94
C ARG A 293 -18.68 -7.16 7.43
N ILE A 294 -17.81 -6.20 7.13
CA ILE A 294 -18.05 -4.76 7.40
C ILE A 294 -19.37 -4.31 6.76
N GLU A 295 -19.58 -4.62 5.49
CA GLU A 295 -20.80 -4.26 4.77
C GLU A 295 -22.05 -4.90 5.38
N GLU A 296 -21.99 -6.18 5.70
CA GLU A 296 -23.07 -6.93 6.35
C GLU A 296 -23.41 -6.33 7.74
N GLU A 297 -22.40 -6.05 8.58
CA GLU A 297 -22.57 -5.48 9.91
C GLU A 297 -23.17 -4.07 9.87
N VAL A 298 -22.74 -3.21 8.93
CA VAL A 298 -23.30 -1.86 8.76
C VAL A 298 -24.75 -1.93 8.29
N ARG A 299 -25.06 -2.76 7.28
CA ARG A 299 -26.44 -2.94 6.80
C ARG A 299 -27.37 -3.45 7.90
N ALA A 300 -26.91 -4.41 8.71
CA ALA A 300 -27.68 -4.93 9.83
C ALA A 300 -27.97 -3.84 10.87
N ARG A 301 -27.02 -2.95 11.16
CA ARG A 301 -27.23 -1.83 12.07
C ARG A 301 -28.22 -0.79 11.51
N ILE A 302 -28.12 -0.46 10.23
CA ILE A 302 -29.10 0.43 9.58
C ILE A 302 -30.50 -0.19 9.70
N ALA A 303 -30.64 -1.48 9.40
CA ALA A 303 -31.93 -2.17 9.52
C ALA A 303 -32.49 -2.17 10.96
N ALA A 304 -31.63 -2.26 11.97
CA ALA A 304 -32.05 -2.30 13.37
C ALA A 304 -32.30 -0.92 13.99
N GLU A 305 -31.45 0.08 13.68
CA GLU A 305 -31.35 1.32 14.43
C GLU A 305 -31.92 2.55 13.69
N ALA A 306 -32.09 2.47 12.35
CA ALA A 306 -32.56 3.60 11.57
C ALA A 306 -34.08 3.86 11.77
N THR A 307 -34.54 5.06 11.40
CA THR A 307 -35.95 5.38 11.37
C THR A 307 -36.72 4.44 10.43
N PRO A 308 -38.02 4.26 10.59
CA PRO A 308 -38.84 3.48 9.63
C PRO A 308 -38.64 3.92 8.18
N TRP A 309 -38.53 5.22 7.93
CA TRP A 309 -38.30 5.77 6.60
C TRP A 309 -36.91 5.36 6.05
N ALA A 310 -35.84 5.59 6.81
CA ALA A 310 -34.49 5.28 6.37
C ALA A 310 -34.27 3.79 6.17
N ARG A 311 -34.92 2.90 6.92
CA ARG A 311 -34.86 1.44 6.70
C ARG A 311 -35.31 1.04 5.30
N GLU A 312 -36.27 1.71 4.75
CA GLU A 312 -36.83 1.41 3.43
C GLU A 312 -36.11 2.15 2.30
N HIS A 313 -35.58 3.35 2.58
CA HIS A 313 -35.09 4.27 1.57
C HIS A 313 -33.58 4.52 1.60
N ALA A 314 -32.86 3.99 2.60
CA ALA A 314 -31.40 4.07 2.63
C ALA A 314 -30.74 2.89 1.92
N ARG A 315 -29.57 3.14 1.33
CA ARG A 315 -28.70 2.14 0.72
C ARG A 315 -27.29 2.37 1.19
N PHE A 316 -26.65 1.32 1.68
CA PHE A 316 -25.22 1.30 1.99
C PHE A 316 -24.56 0.28 1.09
N GLU A 317 -23.46 0.68 0.47
CA GLU A 317 -22.65 -0.19 -0.39
C GLU A 317 -21.16 0.17 -0.25
N LEU A 318 -20.29 -0.82 -0.39
CA LEU A 318 -18.88 -0.56 -0.58
C LEU A 318 -18.66 -0.20 -2.06
N ALA A 319 -17.95 0.91 -2.32
CA ALA A 319 -17.78 1.47 -3.66
C ALA A 319 -16.38 2.06 -3.83
N GLY A 320 -15.67 1.67 -4.87
CA GLY A 320 -14.29 2.08 -5.13
C GLY A 320 -13.29 1.19 -4.40
N LEU A 321 -12.35 1.79 -3.67
CA LEU A 321 -11.29 1.07 -2.98
C LEU A 321 -11.84 -0.02 -2.04
N ARG A 322 -11.26 -1.24 -2.17
CA ARG A 322 -11.63 -2.39 -1.36
C ARG A 322 -10.41 -3.23 -1.03
N ASN A 323 -9.59 -2.71 -0.13
CA ASN A 323 -8.37 -3.36 0.31
C ASN A 323 -8.64 -4.20 1.56
N GLU A 324 -8.48 -5.51 1.45
CA GLU A 324 -8.59 -6.43 2.58
C GLU A 324 -7.41 -6.28 3.53
N ALA A 325 -7.66 -6.50 4.82
CA ALA A 325 -6.60 -6.65 5.80
C ALA A 325 -5.93 -8.02 5.65
N PHE A 326 -4.65 -8.13 6.01
CA PHE A 326 -4.00 -9.44 6.09
C PHE A 326 -3.10 -9.56 7.32
N GLU A 327 -2.78 -10.79 7.69
CA GLU A 327 -1.83 -11.12 8.75
C GLU A 327 -1.10 -12.41 8.41
N THR A 328 0.21 -12.33 8.20
CA THR A 328 1.10 -13.47 8.19
C THR A 328 1.45 -13.82 9.65
N PRO A 329 1.28 -15.06 10.09
CA PRO A 329 1.59 -15.43 11.47
C PRO A 329 3.01 -15.02 11.86
N ALA A 330 3.19 -14.40 13.04
CA ALA A 330 4.49 -13.92 13.52
C ALA A 330 5.54 -15.04 13.62
N GLY A 331 5.12 -16.30 13.84
CA GLY A 331 6.00 -17.48 13.86
C GLY A 331 6.32 -18.05 12.46
N HIS A 332 5.81 -17.45 11.37
CA HIS A 332 6.10 -17.95 10.02
C HIS A 332 7.60 -17.80 9.68
N PRO A 333 8.24 -18.82 9.05
CA PRO A 333 9.69 -18.79 8.75
C PRO A 333 10.17 -17.53 8.01
N ALA A 334 9.37 -16.98 7.07
CA ALA A 334 9.71 -15.75 6.37
C ALA A 334 9.74 -14.54 7.31
N VAL A 335 8.74 -14.41 8.21
CA VAL A 335 8.68 -13.34 9.20
C VAL A 335 9.85 -13.42 10.16
N LEU A 336 10.13 -14.61 10.69
CA LEU A 336 11.26 -14.82 11.60
C LEU A 336 12.62 -14.55 10.94
N SER A 337 12.79 -14.94 9.67
CA SER A 337 14.02 -14.65 8.92
C SER A 337 14.19 -13.15 8.70
N PHE A 338 13.12 -12.45 8.25
CA PHE A 338 13.16 -11.01 8.04
C PHE A 338 13.39 -10.23 9.34
N HIS A 339 12.73 -10.64 10.41
CA HIS A 339 12.88 -10.03 11.74
C HIS A 339 14.32 -10.16 12.26
N ARG A 340 14.93 -11.35 12.18
CA ARG A 340 16.36 -11.51 12.54
C ARG A 340 17.29 -10.65 11.70
N ALA A 341 17.03 -10.53 10.40
CA ALA A 341 17.82 -9.66 9.52
C ALA A 341 17.69 -8.19 9.97
N ALA A 342 16.48 -7.73 10.28
CA ALA A 342 16.24 -6.38 10.79
C ALA A 342 16.95 -6.16 12.14
N GLU A 343 16.81 -7.08 13.11
CA GLU A 343 17.48 -6.96 14.41
C GLU A 343 19.01 -6.93 14.28
N SER A 344 19.58 -7.66 13.33
CA SER A 344 21.04 -7.71 13.13
C SER A 344 21.62 -6.39 12.60
N VAL A 345 20.82 -5.58 11.93
CA VAL A 345 21.22 -4.28 11.35
C VAL A 345 20.78 -3.09 12.19
N LEU A 346 19.54 -3.14 12.67
CA LEU A 346 18.87 -2.00 13.33
C LEU A 346 18.85 -2.10 14.87
N GLY A 347 19.25 -3.23 15.43
CA GLY A 347 19.04 -3.56 16.84
C GLY A 347 17.64 -4.11 17.11
N PRO A 348 17.22 -4.24 18.38
CA PRO A 348 15.95 -4.86 18.75
C PRO A 348 14.74 -4.26 18.02
N GLN A 349 13.90 -5.11 17.44
CA GLN A 349 12.72 -4.74 16.67
C GLN A 349 11.48 -5.43 17.24
N GLU A 350 10.35 -4.74 17.24
CA GLU A 350 9.05 -5.33 17.54
C GLU A 350 8.28 -5.62 16.27
N LEU A 351 7.64 -6.80 16.19
CA LEU A 351 6.69 -7.08 15.13
C LEU A 351 5.36 -6.37 15.41
N LYS A 352 4.96 -5.48 14.51
CA LYS A 352 3.70 -4.72 14.61
C LYS A 352 2.86 -4.89 13.34
N GLY A 353 1.57 -4.61 13.42
CA GLY A 353 0.73 -4.42 12.26
C GLY A 353 0.92 -3.01 11.68
N TRP A 354 0.92 -2.88 10.36
CA TRP A 354 1.01 -1.59 9.71
C TRP A 354 -0.34 -0.88 9.68
N VAL A 355 -0.30 0.42 9.91
CA VAL A 355 -1.51 1.25 10.09
C VAL A 355 -2.10 1.77 8.77
N ALA A 356 -1.51 1.42 7.63
CA ALA A 356 -2.05 1.72 6.31
C ALA A 356 -2.43 0.42 5.56
N SER A 357 -2.90 0.55 4.35
CA SER A 357 -3.25 -0.53 3.44
C SER A 357 -2.37 -0.42 2.20
N CYS A 358 -1.88 -1.52 1.68
CA CYS A 358 -1.02 -1.58 0.50
C CYS A 358 -1.26 -2.84 -0.34
N ASP A 359 -0.47 -3.02 -1.37
CA ASP A 359 -0.51 -4.16 -2.27
C ASP A 359 -0.20 -5.51 -1.60
N GLY A 360 0.37 -5.51 -0.39
CA GLY A 360 0.61 -6.71 0.40
C GLY A 360 -0.60 -7.64 0.50
N ARG A 361 -1.79 -7.09 0.55
CA ARG A 361 -3.05 -7.86 0.54
C ARG A 361 -3.22 -8.76 -0.66
N LEU A 362 -2.76 -8.33 -1.84
CA LEU A 362 -2.88 -9.09 -3.08
C LEU A 362 -1.93 -10.30 -3.06
N PHE A 363 -0.70 -10.12 -2.61
CA PHE A 363 0.26 -11.21 -2.45
C PHE A 363 -0.22 -12.24 -1.43
N PHE A 364 -0.80 -11.78 -0.32
CA PHE A 364 -1.32 -12.65 0.72
C PHE A 364 -2.59 -13.39 0.28
N HIS A 365 -3.63 -12.68 -0.16
CA HIS A 365 -4.94 -13.30 -0.45
C HIS A 365 -4.99 -13.98 -1.81
N ARG A 366 -4.50 -13.32 -2.86
CA ARG A 366 -4.54 -13.84 -4.22
C ARG A 366 -3.37 -14.78 -4.51
N GLY A 367 -2.18 -14.39 -4.06
CA GLY A 367 -0.95 -15.16 -4.25
C GLY A 367 -0.81 -16.32 -3.27
N GLY A 368 -1.52 -16.30 -2.13
CA GLY A 368 -1.35 -17.29 -1.06
C GLY A 368 0.04 -17.27 -0.42
N MET A 369 0.76 -16.15 -0.56
CA MET A 369 2.14 -16.01 -0.08
C MET A 369 2.19 -15.37 1.31
N PRO A 370 3.03 -15.86 2.23
CA PRO A 370 3.38 -15.12 3.43
C PRO A 370 3.97 -13.76 3.01
N THR A 371 3.41 -12.69 3.53
CA THR A 371 3.72 -11.33 3.11
C THR A 371 4.17 -10.47 4.27
N ILE A 372 5.18 -9.64 4.05
CA ILE A 372 5.76 -8.69 5.00
C ILE A 372 5.73 -7.32 4.35
N VAL A 373 5.39 -6.28 5.13
CA VAL A 373 5.54 -4.87 4.73
C VAL A 373 6.72 -4.28 5.46
N PHE A 374 7.63 -3.62 4.74
CA PHE A 374 8.85 -3.05 5.30
C PHE A 374 9.39 -1.94 4.40
N GLY A 375 10.05 -0.94 4.95
CA GLY A 375 10.85 0.00 4.15
C GLY A 375 11.26 1.25 4.91
N PRO A 376 12.11 2.08 4.27
CA PRO A 376 12.56 3.34 4.83
C PRO A 376 11.47 4.42 4.77
N GLY A 377 11.66 5.49 5.53
CA GLY A 377 10.78 6.66 5.54
C GLY A 377 9.57 6.51 6.45
N ASP A 378 8.95 7.64 6.77
CA ASP A 378 7.83 7.75 7.70
C ASP A 378 6.52 8.01 6.95
N LEU A 379 5.52 7.16 7.18
CA LEU A 379 4.17 7.29 6.62
C LEU A 379 3.55 8.68 6.90
N GLY A 380 3.90 9.33 8.01
CA GLY A 380 3.44 10.67 8.33
C GLY A 380 3.93 11.75 7.36
N LEU A 381 4.97 11.46 6.58
CA LEU A 381 5.50 12.34 5.53
C LEU A 381 4.95 12.00 4.14
N ALA A 382 4.42 10.79 3.95
CA ALA A 382 3.77 10.40 2.72
C ALA A 382 2.59 11.32 2.39
N HIS A 383 2.37 11.62 1.11
CA HIS A 383 1.30 12.48 0.60
C HIS A 383 1.34 13.94 1.10
N SER A 384 2.30 14.31 1.94
CA SER A 384 2.45 15.67 2.45
C SER A 384 3.17 16.60 1.45
N LEU A 385 3.14 17.91 1.70
CA LEU A 385 3.92 18.89 0.94
C LEU A 385 5.40 18.91 1.38
N ASP A 386 5.71 18.33 2.53
CA ASP A 386 7.05 18.24 3.11
C ASP A 386 7.65 16.83 2.94
N GLU A 387 7.18 16.09 1.94
CA GLU A 387 7.63 14.72 1.68
C GLU A 387 9.14 14.68 1.47
N ARG A 388 9.77 13.79 2.22
CA ARG A 388 11.21 13.59 2.23
C ARG A 388 11.58 12.22 2.80
N ILE A 389 12.83 11.83 2.58
CA ILE A 389 13.40 10.60 3.14
C ILE A 389 14.85 10.83 3.55
N GLU A 390 15.31 10.18 4.61
CA GLU A 390 16.70 10.17 5.01
C GLU A 390 17.48 9.10 4.23
N MET A 391 18.67 9.45 3.71
CA MET A 391 19.51 8.49 3.01
C MET A 391 19.96 7.36 3.92
N GLU A 392 20.14 7.63 5.21
CA GLU A 392 20.50 6.62 6.20
C GLU A 392 19.43 5.54 6.34
N ASP A 393 18.15 5.90 6.26
CA ASP A 393 17.05 4.93 6.27
C ASP A 393 17.09 4.03 5.04
N ILE A 394 17.36 4.58 3.84
CA ILE A 394 17.52 3.81 2.61
C ILE A 394 18.68 2.84 2.71
N LEU A 395 19.83 3.29 3.22
CA LEU A 395 21.01 2.44 3.40
C LEU A 395 20.74 1.32 4.41
N SER A 396 20.13 1.67 5.53
CA SER A 396 19.76 0.71 6.58
C SER A 396 18.76 -0.33 6.06
N ALA A 397 17.71 0.10 5.37
CA ALA A 397 16.71 -0.80 4.78
C ALA A 397 17.33 -1.73 3.73
N ALA A 398 18.24 -1.23 2.89
CA ALA A 398 18.95 -2.03 1.90
C ALA A 398 19.86 -3.07 2.56
N ALA A 399 20.52 -2.73 3.67
CA ALA A 399 21.34 -3.69 4.43
C ALA A 399 20.48 -4.77 5.09
N VAL A 400 19.31 -4.42 5.65
CA VAL A 400 18.32 -5.39 6.16
C VAL A 400 17.88 -6.33 5.04
N LEU A 401 17.47 -5.78 3.88
CA LEU A 401 17.03 -6.57 2.74
C LEU A 401 18.15 -7.52 2.25
N ALA A 402 19.36 -7.02 2.07
CA ALA A 402 20.47 -7.84 1.63
C ALA A 402 20.76 -9.00 2.60
N THR A 403 20.71 -8.72 3.91
CA THR A 403 20.87 -9.74 4.97
C THR A 403 19.74 -10.78 4.93
N PHE A 404 18.49 -10.33 4.76
CA PHE A 404 17.35 -11.22 4.62
C PHE A 404 17.46 -12.12 3.39
N LEU A 405 17.86 -11.58 2.23
CA LEU A 405 18.02 -12.36 1.00
C LEU A 405 19.06 -13.48 1.15
N VAL A 406 20.15 -13.20 1.86
CA VAL A 406 21.19 -14.21 2.16
C VAL A 406 20.67 -15.31 3.10
N ASP A 407 19.88 -14.97 4.11
CA ASP A 407 19.31 -15.94 5.06
C ASP A 407 18.12 -16.72 4.45
N TRP A 408 17.24 -16.05 3.73
CA TRP A 408 16.03 -16.64 3.17
C TRP A 408 16.29 -17.47 1.92
N CYS A 409 17.00 -16.89 0.96
CA CYS A 409 17.27 -17.54 -0.33
C CYS A 409 18.42 -18.53 -0.27
N ASP A 410 19.22 -18.54 0.81
CA ASP A 410 20.47 -19.25 0.95
C ASP A 410 21.52 -18.81 -0.10
N VAL A 411 22.77 -19.14 0.11
CA VAL A 411 23.89 -18.76 -0.77
C VAL A 411 24.71 -19.95 -1.22
N GLU A 412 25.24 -19.89 -2.44
CA GLU A 412 26.13 -20.91 -2.98
C GLU A 412 27.42 -20.92 -2.18
N GLY A 413 27.90 -22.12 -1.76
CA GLY A 413 29.19 -22.29 -1.04
C GLY A 413 29.11 -22.10 0.48
N LYS A 414 27.94 -21.95 1.08
CA LYS A 414 27.74 -22.14 2.52
C LYS A 414 27.60 -23.64 2.80
N GLU A 415 28.64 -24.31 3.22
CA GLU A 415 28.60 -25.64 3.86
C GLU A 415 28.44 -25.52 5.37
#